data_78e42cbcb352cb6032fd41ea5ab1770b
#
_entry.id   78e42cbcb352cb6032fd41ea5ab1770b
#
_cell.length_a   1.000
_cell.length_b   1.000
_cell.length_c   1.000
_cell.angle_alpha   90.00
_cell.angle_beta   90.00
_cell.angle_gamma   90.00
#
_symmetry.space_group_name_H-M   'P 1'
#
loop_
_entity.id
_entity.type
_entity.pdbx_description
1 polymer ?
#
loop_
_entity_poly.entity_id
_entity_poly.type
_entity_poly.pdbx_seq_one_letter_code
_entity_poly.pdbx_strand_id
1 'polypeptide(L)'
;MYKIVTSYSKVIVCHERLFDKNKSYLVNISRLDDEWIKNHKDALLDRIRFLYVGRMSLEKGIFDFIKMFNKIELKAEFSIVGNSKNHNISNNNIKFLGYIADLQSLINIYDKHNITVLPSYTEATPYVVDESLSRKRPVIIFEDIDYIVRDKKGIFVSKRDLHSFSETTNYIMDNYKEIQKKMEKNVLPTKKSMIKQISDIIKLENS
;
A
#
# COMPACT_ATOMS: atom_id res chain seq x y z
N MET A 1 -11.84 23.82 21.39
CA MET A 1 -12.26 24.18 20.04
C MET A 1 -12.85 23.00 19.28
N TYR A 2 -12.23 21.82 19.25
CA TYR A 2 -12.72 20.61 18.56
C TYR A 2 -14.13 20.16 18.99
N LYS A 3 -14.44 20.16 20.29
CA LYS A 3 -15.78 19.79 20.82
C LYS A 3 -16.92 20.71 20.39
N ILE A 4 -16.64 21.98 20.12
CA ILE A 4 -17.67 22.97 19.73
C ILE A 4 -18.06 22.78 18.27
N VAL A 5 -17.07 22.54 17.39
CA VAL A 5 -17.33 22.30 15.95
C VAL A 5 -18.15 21.03 15.73
N THR A 6 -17.86 19.95 16.46
CA THR A 6 -18.56 18.66 16.31
C THR A 6 -19.97 18.64 16.92
N SER A 7 -20.39 19.67 17.67
CA SER A 7 -21.76 19.77 18.22
C SER A 7 -22.76 20.37 17.23
N TYR A 8 -22.31 21.09 16.22
CA TYR A 8 -23.14 21.81 15.25
C TYR A 8 -23.00 21.39 13.80
N SER A 9 -21.98 20.57 13.46
CA SER A 9 -21.75 20.14 12.10
C SER A 9 -21.18 18.72 12.07
N LYS A 10 -21.53 17.98 11.03
CA LYS A 10 -20.87 16.69 10.75
C LYS A 10 -19.47 16.93 10.20
N VAL A 11 -18.55 16.03 10.55
CA VAL A 11 -17.16 16.07 10.07
C VAL A 11 -16.93 15.01 9.00
N ILE A 12 -16.04 15.28 8.06
CA ILE A 12 -15.57 14.28 7.10
C ILE A 12 -14.44 13.50 7.77
N VAL A 13 -14.56 12.17 7.78
CA VAL A 13 -13.52 11.25 8.25
C VAL A 13 -13.10 10.33 7.11
N CYS A 14 -11.82 9.93 7.11
CA CYS A 14 -11.26 9.05 6.10
C CYS A 14 -10.88 7.66 6.65
N HIS A 15 -11.26 7.37 7.89
CA HIS A 15 -10.98 6.10 8.52
C HIS A 15 -12.22 5.58 9.26
N GLU A 16 -12.58 4.31 9.02
CA GLU A 16 -13.80 3.70 9.56
C GLU A 16 -13.88 3.70 11.09
N ARG A 17 -12.73 3.58 11.79
CA ARG A 17 -12.69 3.67 13.26
C ARG A 17 -13.11 5.03 13.82
N LEU A 18 -13.09 6.07 12.98
CA LEU A 18 -13.52 7.43 13.35
C LEU A 18 -14.94 7.73 12.86
N PHE A 19 -15.55 6.80 12.12
CA PHE A 19 -16.86 7.01 11.54
C PHE A 19 -17.96 6.82 12.58
N ASP A 20 -18.78 7.85 12.72
CA ASP A 20 -20.06 7.85 13.45
C ASP A 20 -21.14 8.39 12.52
N LYS A 21 -22.11 7.55 12.14
CA LYS A 21 -23.17 7.88 11.17
C LYS A 21 -23.98 9.14 11.53
N ASN A 22 -24.02 9.50 12.81
CA ASN A 22 -24.75 10.68 13.29
C ASN A 22 -23.91 11.96 13.28
N LYS A 23 -22.57 11.82 13.29
CA LYS A 23 -21.63 12.93 13.49
C LYS A 23 -20.61 13.08 12.36
N SER A 24 -20.52 12.13 11.44
CA SER A 24 -19.49 12.16 10.42
C SER A 24 -19.94 11.57 9.09
N TYR A 25 -19.23 11.93 8.03
CA TYR A 25 -19.28 11.32 6.71
C TYR A 25 -17.97 10.56 6.46
N LEU A 26 -18.08 9.32 6.03
CA LEU A 26 -16.89 8.55 5.63
C LEU A 26 -16.57 8.84 4.17
N VAL A 27 -15.34 9.25 3.89
CA VAL A 27 -14.81 9.47 2.54
C VAL A 27 -13.61 8.55 2.32
N ASN A 28 -13.66 7.76 1.27
CA ASN A 28 -12.54 6.92 0.85
C ASN A 28 -11.50 7.77 0.13
N ILE A 29 -10.45 8.17 0.85
CA ILE A 29 -9.35 8.96 0.28
C ILE A 29 -8.55 8.13 -0.72
N SER A 30 -8.16 8.76 -1.84
CA SER A 30 -7.36 8.10 -2.86
C SER A 30 -6.46 9.07 -3.62
N ARG A 31 -5.34 8.54 -4.10
CA ARG A 31 -4.45 9.20 -5.07
C ARG A 31 -4.54 8.61 -6.46
N LEU A 32 -5.28 7.49 -6.62
CA LEU A 32 -5.39 6.81 -7.89
C LEU A 32 -6.19 7.66 -8.88
N ASP A 33 -5.59 7.93 -10.02
CA ASP A 33 -6.21 8.46 -11.21
C ASP A 33 -6.22 7.41 -12.34
N ASP A 34 -6.65 7.80 -13.52
CA ASP A 34 -6.78 6.89 -14.67
C ASP A 34 -5.47 6.22 -15.09
N GLU A 35 -4.33 6.88 -14.86
CA GLU A 35 -3.01 6.35 -15.25
C GLU A 35 -2.60 5.14 -14.42
N TRP A 36 -3.02 5.10 -13.14
CA TRP A 36 -2.79 3.93 -12.28
C TRP A 36 -3.55 2.69 -12.71
N ILE A 37 -4.75 2.84 -13.27
CA ILE A 37 -5.67 1.73 -13.55
C ILE A 37 -5.66 1.28 -15.01
N LYS A 38 -4.94 1.99 -15.88
CA LYS A 38 -4.81 1.67 -17.31
C LYS A 38 -3.45 1.07 -17.63
N ASN A 39 -3.34 0.44 -18.79
CA ASN A 39 -2.07 -0.03 -19.37
C ASN A 39 -1.25 -0.90 -18.42
N HIS A 40 -1.89 -1.90 -17.79
CA HIS A 40 -1.20 -2.86 -16.95
C HIS A 40 -0.13 -3.62 -17.73
N LYS A 41 1.04 -3.77 -17.11
CA LYS A 41 2.10 -4.65 -17.62
C LYS A 41 2.10 -5.95 -16.84
N ASP A 42 2.35 -7.05 -17.52
CA ASP A 42 2.53 -8.34 -16.87
C ASP A 42 3.72 -8.31 -15.90
N ALA A 43 3.57 -8.99 -14.79
CA ALA A 43 4.64 -9.12 -13.82
C ALA A 43 5.73 -10.05 -14.37
N LEU A 44 6.99 -9.64 -14.25
CA LEU A 44 8.13 -10.51 -14.51
C LEU A 44 8.31 -11.47 -13.33
N LEU A 45 8.16 -12.77 -13.57
CA LEU A 45 8.20 -13.82 -12.52
C LEU A 45 9.48 -14.67 -12.57
N ASP A 46 10.51 -14.23 -13.28
CA ASP A 46 11.82 -14.88 -13.39
C ASP A 46 12.61 -14.87 -12.08
N ARG A 47 12.29 -13.93 -11.19
CA ARG A 47 12.84 -13.77 -9.83
C ARG A 47 11.90 -12.98 -8.94
N ILE A 48 12.12 -13.06 -7.63
CA ILE A 48 11.37 -12.26 -6.65
C ILE A 48 11.94 -10.83 -6.63
N ARG A 49 11.07 -9.84 -6.85
CA ARG A 49 11.41 -8.41 -6.77
C ARG A 49 10.46 -7.71 -5.82
N PHE A 50 10.95 -7.47 -4.61
CA PHE A 50 10.21 -6.70 -3.61
C PHE A 50 10.34 -5.20 -3.84
N LEU A 51 9.24 -4.48 -3.59
CA LEU A 51 9.19 -3.04 -3.61
C LEU A 51 8.71 -2.51 -2.26
N TYR A 52 9.41 -1.51 -1.74
CA TYR A 52 8.93 -0.65 -0.67
C TYR A 52 8.81 0.79 -1.20
N VAL A 53 7.67 1.44 -0.92
CA VAL A 53 7.45 2.85 -1.23
C VAL A 53 7.01 3.56 0.04
N GLY A 54 7.81 4.51 0.54
CA GLY A 54 7.46 5.22 1.75
C GLY A 54 8.62 5.95 2.42
N ARG A 55 8.31 6.62 3.52
CA ARG A 55 9.32 7.26 4.36
C ARG A 55 10.17 6.20 5.07
N MET A 56 11.46 6.45 5.18
CA MET A 56 12.36 5.60 5.98
C MET A 56 12.34 6.08 7.43
N SER A 57 11.38 5.59 8.20
CA SER A 57 11.19 5.93 9.61
C SER A 57 10.86 4.70 10.45
N LEU A 58 11.02 4.78 11.76
CA LEU A 58 10.87 3.64 12.66
C LEU A 58 9.45 3.05 12.61
N GLU A 59 8.42 3.91 12.61
CA GLU A 59 7.02 3.49 12.55
C GLU A 59 6.65 2.78 11.25
N LYS A 60 7.46 2.97 10.17
CA LYS A 60 7.31 2.26 8.90
C LYS A 60 7.99 0.89 8.88
N GLY A 61 8.69 0.51 9.96
CA GLY A 61 9.27 -0.81 10.13
C GLY A 61 10.32 -1.21 9.09
N ILE A 62 10.72 -0.28 8.20
CA ILE A 62 11.59 -0.56 7.07
C ILE A 62 12.98 -1.03 7.51
N PHE A 63 13.51 -0.50 8.62
CA PHE A 63 14.84 -0.88 9.11
C PHE A 63 14.85 -2.32 9.64
N ASP A 64 13.79 -2.76 10.31
CA ASP A 64 13.68 -4.12 10.79
C ASP A 64 13.40 -5.10 9.65
N PHE A 65 12.65 -4.65 8.64
CA PHE A 65 12.48 -5.42 7.41
C PHE A 65 13.82 -5.59 6.67
N ILE A 66 14.64 -4.56 6.55
CA ILE A 66 15.99 -4.66 5.95
C ILE A 66 16.86 -5.67 6.71
N LYS A 67 16.86 -5.64 8.05
CA LYS A 67 17.58 -6.63 8.87
C LYS A 67 17.08 -8.06 8.61
N MET A 68 15.78 -8.24 8.47
CA MET A 68 15.16 -9.51 8.13
C MET A 68 15.53 -9.95 6.71
N PHE A 69 15.43 -9.05 5.72
CA PHE A 69 15.76 -9.31 4.33
C PHE A 69 17.23 -9.74 4.15
N ASN A 70 18.16 -9.19 4.92
CA ASN A 70 19.56 -9.61 4.89
C ASN A 70 19.81 -11.06 5.34
N LYS A 71 18.84 -11.69 5.99
CA LYS A 71 18.89 -13.08 6.44
C LYS A 71 18.04 -14.02 5.58
N ILE A 72 17.38 -13.48 4.56
CA ILE A 72 16.49 -14.26 3.69
C ILE A 72 17.33 -15.14 2.75
N GLU A 73 16.98 -16.40 2.64
CA GLU A 73 17.61 -17.35 1.72
C GLU A 73 17.00 -17.38 0.31
N LEU A 74 15.97 -16.55 0.09
CA LEU A 74 15.31 -16.43 -1.21
C LEU A 74 16.18 -15.66 -2.20
N LYS A 75 16.22 -16.12 -3.45
CA LYS A 75 16.83 -15.36 -4.55
C LYS A 75 15.94 -14.17 -4.91
N ALA A 76 16.12 -13.07 -4.20
CA ALA A 76 15.26 -11.91 -4.29
C ALA A 76 16.07 -10.61 -4.41
N GLU A 77 15.47 -9.61 -5.05
CA GLU A 77 15.91 -8.20 -5.05
C GLU A 77 14.92 -7.37 -4.24
N PHE A 78 15.41 -6.32 -3.59
CA PHE A 78 14.58 -5.40 -2.82
C PHE A 78 14.88 -3.95 -3.21
N SER A 79 13.88 -3.26 -3.75
CA SER A 79 13.99 -1.85 -4.10
C SER A 79 13.23 -0.97 -3.10
N ILE A 80 13.86 0.13 -2.71
CA ILE A 80 13.34 1.08 -1.73
C ILE A 80 13.18 2.44 -2.41
N VAL A 81 11.94 2.92 -2.49
CA VAL A 81 11.56 4.25 -2.96
C VAL A 81 11.21 5.11 -1.76
N GLY A 82 11.90 6.23 -1.61
CA GLY A 82 11.68 7.19 -0.52
C GLY A 82 12.93 8.00 -0.22
N ASN A 83 12.79 9.02 0.62
CA ASN A 83 13.94 9.79 1.06
C ASN A 83 14.79 8.95 2.02
N SER A 84 15.99 8.61 1.60
CA SER A 84 16.98 7.98 2.47
C SER A 84 18.08 8.99 2.78
N LYS A 85 18.30 9.26 4.06
CA LYS A 85 19.53 9.90 4.50
C LYS A 85 20.55 8.78 4.69
N ASN A 86 21.57 8.71 3.82
CA ASN A 86 22.79 7.89 3.89
C ASN A 86 22.71 6.66 4.84
N HIS A 87 22.08 5.60 4.36
CA HIS A 87 22.18 4.31 5.06
C HIS A 87 23.22 3.46 4.32
N ASN A 88 24.38 3.23 4.96
CA ASN A 88 25.38 2.28 4.49
C ASN A 88 24.83 0.86 4.69
N ILE A 89 24.03 0.38 3.73
CA ILE A 89 23.55 -0.99 3.69
C ILE A 89 24.40 -1.73 2.67
N SER A 90 25.27 -2.59 3.14
CA SER A 90 26.15 -3.41 2.30
C SER A 90 25.43 -4.71 1.88
N ASN A 91 24.38 -4.60 1.07
CA ASN A 91 23.74 -5.75 0.44
C ASN A 91 23.46 -5.41 -1.02
N ASN A 92 24.11 -6.12 -1.92
CA ASN A 92 23.99 -5.89 -3.37
C ASN A 92 22.57 -6.16 -3.91
N ASN A 93 21.73 -6.89 -3.18
CA ASN A 93 20.35 -7.17 -3.52
C ASN A 93 19.37 -6.07 -3.07
N ILE A 94 19.85 -5.06 -2.30
CA ILE A 94 19.04 -3.91 -1.87
C ILE A 94 19.41 -2.69 -2.69
N LYS A 95 18.41 -2.08 -3.35
CA LYS A 95 18.59 -0.89 -4.19
C LYS A 95 17.78 0.28 -3.63
N PHE A 96 18.45 1.39 -3.34
CA PHE A 96 17.80 2.66 -3.00
C PHE A 96 17.57 3.46 -4.27
N LEU A 97 16.30 3.71 -4.59
CA LEU A 97 15.89 4.45 -5.79
C LEU A 97 15.66 5.94 -5.54
N GLY A 98 15.77 6.37 -4.27
CA GLY A 98 15.49 7.75 -3.89
C GLY A 98 14.01 8.12 -3.94
N TYR A 99 13.73 9.40 -3.80
CA TYR A 99 12.36 9.93 -3.95
C TYR A 99 12.02 10.09 -5.42
N ILE A 100 10.82 9.62 -5.81
CA ILE A 100 10.33 9.69 -7.18
C ILE A 100 9.07 10.54 -7.19
N ALA A 101 9.16 11.72 -7.81
CA ALA A 101 8.06 12.67 -7.91
C ALA A 101 7.21 12.44 -9.17
N ASP A 102 7.81 11.93 -10.23
CA ASP A 102 7.11 11.69 -11.49
C ASP A 102 6.21 10.47 -11.41
N LEU A 103 4.92 10.66 -11.71
CA LEU A 103 3.89 9.64 -11.62
C LEU A 103 4.18 8.44 -12.53
N GLN A 104 4.55 8.69 -13.78
CA GLN A 104 4.79 7.62 -14.74
C GLN A 104 6.02 6.78 -14.35
N SER A 105 7.05 7.43 -13.83
CA SER A 105 8.24 6.75 -13.29
C SER A 105 7.88 5.88 -12.09
N LEU A 106 7.01 6.36 -11.20
CA LEU A 106 6.54 5.58 -10.05
C LEU A 106 5.72 4.36 -10.49
N ILE A 107 4.77 4.54 -11.42
CA ILE A 107 3.99 3.43 -12.02
C ILE A 107 4.92 2.40 -12.65
N ASN A 108 5.92 2.83 -13.42
CA ASN A 108 6.88 1.93 -14.05
C ASN A 108 7.71 1.14 -13.02
N ILE A 109 7.95 1.70 -11.84
CA ILE A 109 8.61 0.97 -10.75
C ILE A 109 7.72 -0.13 -10.20
N TYR A 110 6.45 0.16 -9.90
CA TYR A 110 5.51 -0.89 -9.51
C TYR A 110 5.44 -2.00 -10.56
N ASP A 111 5.41 -1.64 -11.85
CA ASP A 111 5.33 -2.62 -12.95
C ASP A 111 6.57 -3.52 -13.07
N LYS A 112 7.75 -3.03 -12.68
CA LYS A 112 9.01 -3.79 -12.67
C LYS A 112 9.15 -4.73 -11.48
N HIS A 113 8.33 -4.58 -10.45
CA HIS A 113 8.36 -5.40 -9.25
C HIS A 113 7.16 -6.36 -9.23
N ASN A 114 7.25 -7.42 -8.47
CA ASN A 114 6.16 -8.39 -8.38
C ASN A 114 5.48 -8.45 -7.02
N ILE A 115 6.11 -8.01 -5.95
CA ILE A 115 5.51 -7.96 -4.61
C ILE A 115 5.86 -6.64 -3.94
N THR A 116 4.85 -5.92 -3.44
CA THR A 116 5.07 -4.76 -2.57
C THR A 116 5.08 -5.22 -1.12
N VAL A 117 6.00 -4.69 -0.31
CA VAL A 117 6.07 -4.97 1.13
C VAL A 117 5.79 -3.70 1.91
N LEU A 118 4.85 -3.76 2.83
CA LEU A 118 4.52 -2.67 3.75
C LEU A 118 4.80 -3.13 5.19
N PRO A 119 6.03 -2.94 5.70
CA PRO A 119 6.43 -3.47 6.99
C PRO A 119 6.07 -2.57 8.17
N SER A 120 5.12 -1.67 8.02
CA SER A 120 4.72 -0.68 9.02
C SER A 120 4.20 -1.33 10.30
N TYR A 121 4.44 -0.67 11.42
CA TYR A 121 3.85 -1.00 12.73
C TYR A 121 2.48 -0.36 12.92
N THR A 122 2.21 0.71 12.20
CA THR A 122 0.92 1.41 12.24
C THR A 122 0.64 2.11 10.91
N GLU A 123 -0.61 2.09 10.49
CA GLU A 123 -1.11 2.77 9.29
C GLU A 123 -2.52 3.31 9.54
N ALA A 124 -2.83 4.43 8.93
CA ALA A 124 -4.22 4.91 8.84
C ALA A 124 -4.84 4.47 7.51
N THR A 125 -4.36 5.05 6.41
CA THR A 125 -4.80 4.74 5.04
C THR A 125 -3.58 4.74 4.12
N PRO A 126 -2.92 3.58 3.97
CA PRO A 126 -1.69 3.49 3.18
C PRO A 126 -2.00 3.49 1.69
N TYR A 127 -1.74 4.62 1.00
CA TYR A 127 -1.91 4.74 -0.46
C TYR A 127 -1.12 3.69 -1.26
N VAL A 128 0.05 3.31 -0.75
CA VAL A 128 0.93 2.28 -1.34
C VAL A 128 0.20 0.96 -1.61
N VAL A 129 -0.74 0.59 -0.74
CA VAL A 129 -1.56 -0.62 -0.92
C VAL A 129 -2.42 -0.48 -2.17
N ASP A 130 -3.19 0.62 -2.28
CA ASP A 130 -4.07 0.83 -3.42
C ASP A 130 -3.27 1.04 -4.73
N GLU A 131 -2.13 1.73 -4.66
CA GLU A 131 -1.19 1.87 -5.77
C GLU A 131 -0.71 0.50 -6.28
N SER A 132 -0.26 -0.37 -5.38
CA SER A 132 0.19 -1.72 -5.71
C SER A 132 -0.92 -2.58 -6.32
N LEU A 133 -2.09 -2.61 -5.66
CA LEU A 133 -3.25 -3.38 -6.12
C LEU A 133 -3.77 -2.87 -7.47
N SER A 134 -3.72 -1.55 -7.71
CA SER A 134 -4.10 -0.97 -9.01
C SER A 134 -3.20 -1.44 -10.14
N ARG A 135 -1.93 -1.77 -9.86
CA ARG A 135 -0.98 -2.36 -10.82
C ARG A 135 -0.98 -3.88 -10.81
N LYS A 136 -1.96 -4.51 -10.14
CA LYS A 136 -2.07 -5.97 -9.97
C LYS A 136 -0.80 -6.58 -9.36
N ARG A 137 -0.20 -5.88 -8.39
CA ARG A 137 0.94 -6.36 -7.61
C ARG A 137 0.48 -6.72 -6.20
N PRO A 138 0.60 -7.98 -5.78
CA PRO A 138 0.30 -8.40 -4.40
C PRO A 138 1.09 -7.59 -3.38
N VAL A 139 0.51 -7.43 -2.20
CA VAL A 139 1.12 -6.73 -1.07
C VAL A 139 1.29 -7.68 0.10
N ILE A 140 2.49 -7.74 0.68
CA ILE A 140 2.71 -8.37 1.98
C ILE A 140 2.71 -7.28 3.04
N ILE A 141 1.90 -7.48 4.07
CA ILE A 141 1.86 -6.68 5.28
C ILE A 141 2.17 -7.58 6.49
N PHE A 142 2.36 -6.99 7.65
CA PHE A 142 2.55 -7.73 8.89
C PHE A 142 1.33 -7.62 9.81
N GLU A 143 1.21 -8.54 10.78
CA GLU A 143 0.07 -8.65 11.69
C GLU A 143 -0.25 -7.34 12.42
N ASP A 144 0.75 -6.46 12.62
CA ASP A 144 0.57 -5.15 13.26
C ASP A 144 -0.49 -4.26 12.57
N ILE A 145 -0.69 -4.47 11.26
CA ILE A 145 -1.60 -3.67 10.42
C ILE A 145 -2.59 -4.54 9.63
N ASP A 146 -2.92 -5.73 10.10
CA ASP A 146 -3.85 -6.66 9.44
C ASP A 146 -5.23 -6.05 9.18
N TYR A 147 -5.66 -5.10 10.01
CA TYR A 147 -6.92 -4.36 9.88
C TYR A 147 -7.08 -3.58 8.56
N ILE A 148 -6.00 -3.38 7.79
CA ILE A 148 -6.09 -2.70 6.48
C ILE A 148 -6.50 -3.63 5.34
N VAL A 149 -6.53 -4.96 5.56
CA VAL A 149 -6.91 -5.96 4.54
C VAL A 149 -8.32 -5.71 4.04
N ARG A 150 -9.28 -5.58 4.96
CA ARG A 150 -10.70 -5.42 4.67
C ARG A 150 -11.18 -6.49 3.67
N ASP A 151 -11.86 -6.07 2.59
CA ASP A 151 -12.37 -6.91 1.50
C ASP A 151 -11.42 -7.02 0.30
N LYS A 152 -10.28 -6.32 0.33
CA LYS A 152 -9.34 -6.26 -0.79
C LYS A 152 -8.62 -7.59 -1.01
N LYS A 153 -8.58 -8.04 -2.26
CA LYS A 153 -7.83 -9.22 -2.70
C LYS A 153 -6.41 -8.82 -3.08
N GLY A 154 -5.44 -9.72 -2.81
CA GLY A 154 -4.04 -9.49 -3.12
C GLY A 154 -3.24 -8.86 -1.97
N ILE A 155 -3.83 -8.75 -0.76
CA ILE A 155 -3.10 -8.41 0.46
C ILE A 155 -2.90 -9.69 1.27
N PHE A 156 -1.67 -9.93 1.70
CA PHE A 156 -1.25 -11.11 2.45
C PHE A 156 -0.64 -10.68 3.78
N VAL A 157 -1.08 -11.30 4.87
CA VAL A 157 -0.59 -11.03 6.21
C VAL A 157 0.49 -12.06 6.55
N SER A 158 1.65 -11.59 6.96
CA SER A 158 2.76 -12.42 7.44
C SER A 158 3.06 -12.10 8.91
N LYS A 159 3.56 -13.07 9.65
CA LYS A 159 4.24 -12.77 10.91
C LYS A 159 5.57 -12.07 10.62
N ARG A 160 6.07 -11.34 11.60
CA ARG A 160 7.33 -10.60 11.48
C ARG A 160 8.53 -11.52 11.79
N ASP A 161 8.58 -12.65 11.09
CA ASP A 161 9.66 -13.61 11.12
C ASP A 161 10.00 -14.15 9.72
N LEU A 162 11.20 -14.70 9.57
CA LEU A 162 11.72 -15.18 8.28
C LEU A 162 10.89 -16.32 7.69
N HIS A 163 10.44 -17.24 8.54
CA HIS A 163 9.72 -18.43 8.08
C HIS A 163 8.38 -18.04 7.47
N SER A 164 7.55 -17.34 8.23
CA SER A 164 6.23 -16.90 7.77
C SER A 164 6.32 -15.98 6.54
N PHE A 165 7.31 -15.07 6.51
CA PHE A 165 7.51 -14.20 5.36
C PHE A 165 7.91 -14.98 4.10
N SER A 166 8.80 -15.97 4.23
CA SER A 166 9.23 -16.81 3.12
C SER A 166 8.09 -17.69 2.60
N GLU A 167 7.31 -18.30 3.50
CA GLU A 167 6.13 -19.09 3.11
C GLU A 167 5.10 -18.24 2.38
N THR A 168 4.79 -17.06 2.91
CA THR A 168 3.87 -16.11 2.26
C THR A 168 4.37 -15.70 0.88
N THR A 169 5.66 -15.44 0.75
CA THR A 169 6.29 -15.07 -0.52
C THR A 169 6.20 -16.20 -1.55
N ASN A 170 6.56 -17.42 -1.16
CA ASN A 170 6.49 -18.59 -2.02
C ASN A 170 5.05 -18.85 -2.47
N TYR A 171 4.10 -18.81 -1.54
CA TYR A 171 2.68 -18.95 -1.88
C TYR A 171 2.22 -17.93 -2.93
N ILE A 172 2.63 -16.66 -2.79
CA ILE A 172 2.30 -15.62 -3.76
C ILE A 172 2.91 -15.93 -5.12
N MET A 173 4.18 -16.31 -5.16
CA MET A 173 4.88 -16.60 -6.43
C MET A 173 4.29 -17.81 -7.15
N ASP A 174 3.98 -18.87 -6.42
CA ASP A 174 3.40 -20.11 -6.97
C ASP A 174 1.97 -19.89 -7.51
N ASN A 175 1.21 -18.97 -6.91
CA ASN A 175 -0.18 -18.70 -7.27
C ASN A 175 -0.40 -17.35 -7.95
N TYR A 176 0.64 -16.72 -8.48
CA TYR A 176 0.64 -15.31 -8.87
C TYR A 176 -0.49 -14.93 -9.83
N LYS A 177 -0.68 -15.70 -10.90
CA LYS A 177 -1.71 -15.44 -11.91
C LYS A 177 -3.14 -15.57 -11.35
N GLU A 178 -3.36 -16.55 -10.48
CA GLU A 178 -4.65 -16.73 -9.81
C GLU A 178 -4.95 -15.56 -8.87
N ILE A 179 -3.93 -15.12 -8.13
CA ILE A 179 -4.02 -13.94 -7.25
C ILE A 179 -4.37 -12.70 -8.07
N GLN A 180 -3.69 -12.46 -9.20
CA GLN A 180 -4.01 -11.33 -10.09
C GLN A 180 -5.46 -11.37 -10.58
N LYS A 181 -5.97 -12.54 -10.97
CA LYS A 181 -7.36 -12.73 -11.37
C LYS A 181 -8.34 -12.39 -10.24
N LYS A 182 -8.01 -12.76 -8.99
CA LYS A 182 -8.81 -12.38 -7.82
C LYS A 182 -8.77 -10.87 -7.58
N MET A 183 -7.62 -10.22 -7.80
CA MET A 183 -7.45 -8.78 -7.64
C MET A 183 -8.25 -7.95 -8.65
N GLU A 184 -8.64 -8.49 -9.80
CA GLU A 184 -9.52 -7.84 -10.77
C GLU A 184 -10.91 -7.51 -10.21
N LYS A 185 -11.31 -8.19 -9.14
CA LYS A 185 -12.58 -7.93 -8.44
C LYS A 185 -12.50 -6.78 -7.42
N ASN A 186 -11.32 -6.21 -7.20
CA ASN A 186 -11.17 -5.09 -6.28
C ASN A 186 -11.83 -3.83 -6.84
N VAL A 187 -12.65 -3.18 -6.03
CA VAL A 187 -13.15 -1.84 -6.29
C VAL A 187 -12.28 -0.85 -5.51
N LEU A 188 -11.23 -0.37 -6.15
CA LEU A 188 -10.31 0.57 -5.52
C LEU A 188 -10.87 2.00 -5.58
N PRO A 189 -10.75 2.77 -4.49
CA PRO A 189 -11.14 4.17 -4.52
C PRO A 189 -10.24 4.93 -5.51
N THR A 190 -10.83 5.84 -6.26
CA THR A 190 -10.10 6.72 -7.18
C THR A 190 -10.21 8.18 -6.74
N LYS A 191 -9.30 9.02 -7.20
CA LYS A 191 -9.36 10.47 -7.00
C LYS A 191 -10.71 11.04 -7.45
N LYS A 192 -11.22 10.55 -8.59
CA LYS A 192 -12.52 10.94 -9.13
C LYS A 192 -13.68 10.52 -8.19
N SER A 193 -13.67 9.29 -7.68
CA SER A 193 -14.71 8.82 -6.76
C SER A 193 -14.66 9.57 -5.41
N MET A 194 -13.47 9.88 -4.91
CA MET A 194 -13.27 10.69 -3.71
C MET A 194 -13.87 12.10 -3.87
N ILE A 195 -13.54 12.79 -4.98
CA ILE A 195 -14.06 14.13 -5.26
C ILE A 195 -15.59 14.11 -5.36
N LYS A 196 -16.15 13.08 -6.02
CA LYS A 196 -17.60 12.91 -6.11
C LYS A 196 -18.23 12.76 -4.73
N GLN A 197 -17.69 11.89 -3.85
CA GLN A 197 -18.19 11.71 -2.48
C GLN A 197 -18.21 13.05 -1.71
N ILE A 198 -17.12 13.82 -1.78
CA ILE A 198 -17.05 15.13 -1.13
C ILE A 198 -18.09 16.10 -1.69
N SER A 199 -18.23 16.15 -3.03
CA SER A 199 -19.23 17.02 -3.69
C SER A 199 -20.66 16.67 -3.27
N ASP A 200 -20.98 15.38 -3.19
CA ASP A 200 -22.32 14.92 -2.78
C ASP A 200 -22.61 15.28 -1.32
N ILE A 201 -21.62 15.17 -0.44
CA ILE A 201 -21.74 15.60 0.98
C ILE A 201 -22.01 17.11 1.07
N ILE A 202 -21.27 17.93 0.32
CA ILE A 202 -21.46 19.41 0.34
C ILE A 202 -22.87 19.79 -0.15
N LYS A 203 -23.41 19.09 -1.16
CA LYS A 203 -24.77 19.35 -1.63
C LYS A 203 -25.83 18.98 -0.59
N LEU A 204 -25.64 17.85 0.12
CA LEU A 204 -26.55 17.41 1.19
C LEU A 204 -26.60 18.39 2.38
N GLU A 205 -25.48 19.02 2.71
CA GLU A 205 -25.43 19.98 3.83
C GLU A 205 -25.97 21.38 3.44
N ASN A 206 -26.13 21.67 2.13
CA ASN A 206 -26.67 22.93 1.62
C ASN A 206 -28.15 22.84 1.20
N SER A 207 -28.78 21.67 1.33
CA SER A 207 -30.20 21.41 1.05
C SER A 207 -31.02 21.35 2.34
#